data_ce8e510879e0717eb2dbb24e7ad0c435
#
_entry.id   ce8e510879e0717eb2dbb24e7ad0c435
#
_cell.length_a   1.000
_cell.length_b   1.000
_cell.length_c   1.000
_cell.angle_alpha   90.00
_cell.angle_beta   90.00
_cell.angle_gamma   90.00
#
_symmetry.space_group_name_H-M   'P 1'
#
loop_
_entity.id
_entity.type
_entity.pdbx_description
1 polymer ?
#
loop_
_entity_poly.entity_id
_entity_poly.type
_entity_poly.pdbx_seq_one_letter_code
_entity_poly.pdbx_strand_id
1 'polypeptide(L)'
;RPEAMMWAVEHRNGSRGLYWLETMVEVATEKGRMAYGPVKAKDVAGLFDADFLSGQSVKAKSHALSLGLTEEIDWLKKQQRLTFARVGVTDPVSLDDYLAHDGYKGLKNALKMSGADIVKSVTDSGLRGRGGAAFPTGIKWNTVLGCQSDQKYIVCNADEGDSGTFSDRMIMEGDPFVLIEGMTIAGLAVGATQGYIYLRSEYPHALVALNEAIAAANKAGYLGDSVLGSGKKFHLEVRRAAGAYVCGEETSLLESLEGKRGLVRFKPPLPAIEGLFGKPTVVNNVISLATVPIILDKGAQYSADYGMGRSRGTLPIQLAGNIKHGGLVELA
;
A
#
# COMPACT_ATOMS: atom_id res chain seq x y z
N ARG A 1 3.60 -18.52 -32.48
CA ARG A 1 4.84 -19.23 -32.88
C ARG A 1 5.51 -19.71 -31.62
N PRO A 2 5.95 -20.99 -31.49
CA PRO A 2 6.53 -21.52 -30.25
C PRO A 2 7.76 -20.76 -29.77
N GLU A 3 8.55 -20.21 -30.66
CA GLU A 3 9.78 -19.48 -30.36
C GLU A 3 9.54 -18.09 -29.74
N ALA A 4 8.40 -17.43 -30.02
CA ALA A 4 8.06 -16.15 -29.42
C ALA A 4 7.53 -16.31 -27.99
N MET A 5 6.93 -17.45 -27.64
CA MET A 5 6.46 -17.73 -26.27
C MET A 5 7.59 -18.01 -25.28
N MET A 6 8.75 -18.43 -25.77
CA MET A 6 9.89 -18.80 -24.91
C MET A 6 10.56 -17.62 -24.19
N TRP A 7 10.23 -16.38 -24.57
CA TRP A 7 10.87 -15.17 -24.02
C TRP A 7 9.90 -14.18 -23.35
N ALA A 8 8.59 -14.50 -23.32
CA ALA A 8 7.64 -13.68 -22.61
C ALA A 8 7.59 -14.09 -21.15
N VAL A 9 8.02 -13.21 -20.27
CA VAL A 9 7.85 -13.36 -18.81
C VAL A 9 6.53 -12.72 -18.45
N GLU A 10 5.59 -13.53 -17.92
CA GLU A 10 4.30 -13.05 -17.44
C GLU A 10 4.42 -12.68 -15.95
N HIS A 11 4.02 -11.46 -15.62
CA HIS A 11 3.87 -11.01 -14.26
C HIS A 11 2.43 -10.59 -14.00
N ARG A 12 1.90 -10.92 -12.83
CA ARG A 12 0.59 -10.45 -12.35
C ARG A 12 0.80 -9.24 -11.48
N ASN A 13 0.55 -8.07 -12.04
CA ASN A 13 0.60 -6.82 -11.31
C ASN A 13 -0.75 -6.52 -10.65
N GLY A 14 -0.76 -5.63 -9.66
CA GLY A 14 -1.99 -5.12 -9.06
C GLY A 14 -2.82 -4.29 -10.05
N SER A 15 -4.10 -4.08 -9.72
CA SER A 15 -5.00 -3.24 -10.51
C SER A 15 -4.48 -1.80 -10.61
N ARG A 16 -4.64 -1.19 -11.77
CA ARG A 16 -4.38 0.25 -11.96
C ARG A 16 -5.56 1.15 -11.60
N GLY A 17 -6.67 0.56 -11.14
CA GLY A 17 -7.90 1.29 -10.81
C GLY A 17 -8.79 1.61 -12.01
N LEU A 18 -8.53 1.05 -13.21
CA LEU A 18 -9.33 1.22 -14.40
C LEU A 18 -10.23 -0.01 -14.59
N TYR A 19 -11.16 -0.24 -13.68
CA TYR A 19 -11.93 -1.50 -13.60
C TYR A 19 -12.72 -1.83 -14.87
N TRP A 20 -13.16 -0.82 -15.63
CA TRP A 20 -13.87 -1.05 -16.91
C TRP A 20 -12.96 -1.55 -18.04
N LEU A 21 -11.63 -1.48 -17.89
CA LEU A 21 -10.62 -1.96 -18.84
C LEU A 21 -9.97 -3.28 -18.41
N GLU A 22 -10.36 -3.84 -17.29
CA GLU A 22 -9.84 -5.12 -16.80
C GLU A 22 -10.59 -6.31 -17.47
N THR A 23 -9.90 -7.38 -17.84
CA THR A 23 -8.48 -7.61 -17.66
C THR A 23 -7.66 -6.74 -18.61
N MET A 24 -6.73 -5.97 -18.08
CA MET A 24 -5.80 -5.18 -18.88
C MET A 24 -4.47 -5.94 -19.03
N VAL A 25 -3.95 -6.03 -20.23
CA VAL A 25 -2.65 -6.62 -20.53
C VAL A 25 -1.69 -5.51 -20.96
N GLU A 26 -0.52 -5.48 -20.36
CA GLU A 26 0.52 -4.51 -20.69
C GLU A 26 1.75 -5.22 -21.24
N VAL A 27 2.33 -4.67 -22.30
CA VAL A 27 3.56 -5.15 -22.91
C VAL A 27 4.64 -4.08 -22.74
N ALA A 28 5.74 -4.45 -22.07
CA ALA A 28 6.89 -3.56 -21.92
C ALA A 28 7.59 -3.37 -23.27
N THR A 29 7.83 -2.12 -23.64
CA THR A 29 8.55 -1.73 -24.86
C THR A 29 9.58 -0.66 -24.55
N GLU A 30 10.48 -0.38 -25.48
CA GLU A 30 11.46 0.71 -25.33
C GLU A 30 10.81 2.12 -25.13
N LYS A 31 9.57 2.28 -25.60
CA LYS A 31 8.81 3.54 -25.51
C LYS A 31 7.90 3.63 -24.28
N GLY A 32 7.89 2.60 -23.44
CA GLY A 32 6.98 2.46 -22.31
C GLY A 32 6.08 1.23 -22.48
N ARG A 33 5.08 1.09 -21.63
CA ARG A 33 4.15 -0.04 -21.64
C ARG A 33 3.00 0.23 -22.59
N MET A 34 2.75 -0.69 -23.52
CA MET A 34 1.58 -0.68 -24.39
C MET A 34 0.45 -1.47 -23.73
N ALA A 35 -0.70 -0.84 -23.57
CA ALA A 35 -1.87 -1.44 -22.92
C ALA A 35 -2.89 -1.96 -23.92
N TYR A 36 -3.52 -3.08 -23.56
CA TYR A 36 -4.64 -3.70 -24.27
C TYR A 36 -5.75 -4.04 -23.27
N GLY A 37 -7.00 -3.67 -23.57
CA GLY A 37 -8.11 -3.92 -22.63
C GLY A 37 -9.48 -3.49 -23.16
N PRO A 38 -10.58 -4.04 -22.61
CA PRO A 38 -10.62 -5.19 -21.72
C PRO A 38 -10.43 -6.52 -22.50
N VAL A 39 -9.43 -7.31 -22.13
CA VAL A 39 -9.10 -8.57 -22.81
C VAL A 39 -9.92 -9.73 -22.23
N LYS A 40 -10.60 -10.48 -23.10
CA LYS A 40 -11.31 -11.71 -22.75
C LYS A 40 -10.61 -12.91 -23.40
N ALA A 41 -10.85 -14.10 -22.89
CA ALA A 41 -10.23 -15.32 -23.42
C ALA A 41 -10.36 -15.47 -24.94
N LYS A 42 -11.52 -15.09 -25.53
CA LYS A 42 -11.76 -15.14 -26.99
C LYS A 42 -10.89 -14.17 -27.79
N ASP A 43 -10.34 -13.13 -27.17
CA ASP A 43 -9.57 -12.07 -27.86
C ASP A 43 -8.07 -12.43 -27.95
N VAL A 44 -7.63 -13.41 -27.17
CA VAL A 44 -6.21 -13.78 -27.03
C VAL A 44 -5.59 -14.18 -28.37
N ALA A 45 -6.25 -15.05 -29.15
CA ALA A 45 -5.75 -15.48 -30.46
C ALA A 45 -5.54 -14.28 -31.40
N GLY A 46 -6.53 -13.38 -31.48
CA GLY A 46 -6.45 -12.19 -32.32
C GLY A 46 -5.33 -11.22 -31.91
N LEU A 47 -5.03 -11.12 -30.64
CA LEU A 47 -3.89 -10.33 -30.12
C LEU A 47 -2.56 -10.95 -30.59
N PHE A 48 -2.40 -12.27 -30.51
CA PHE A 48 -1.20 -12.94 -31.02
C PHE A 48 -1.05 -12.79 -32.55
N ASP A 49 -2.14 -12.92 -33.33
CA ASP A 49 -2.15 -12.70 -34.78
C ASP A 49 -1.79 -11.26 -35.17
N ALA A 50 -2.08 -10.30 -34.26
CA ALA A 50 -1.70 -8.90 -34.37
C ALA A 50 -0.26 -8.62 -33.93
N ASP A 51 0.50 -9.62 -33.47
CA ASP A 51 1.87 -9.47 -32.95
C ASP A 51 1.94 -8.49 -31.77
N PHE A 52 0.98 -8.58 -30.84
CA PHE A 52 0.85 -7.64 -29.73
C PHE A 52 2.08 -7.64 -28.80
N LEU A 53 2.78 -8.76 -28.65
CA LEU A 53 3.98 -8.86 -27.82
C LEU A 53 5.11 -7.96 -28.31
N SER A 54 5.16 -7.58 -29.58
CA SER A 54 6.11 -6.59 -30.08
C SER A 54 5.80 -5.19 -29.55
N GLY A 55 4.53 -4.92 -29.21
CA GLY A 55 4.01 -3.63 -28.76
C GLY A 55 4.19 -2.48 -29.75
N GLN A 56 4.87 -2.72 -30.87
CA GLN A 56 5.29 -1.67 -31.81
C GLN A 56 4.82 -1.87 -33.24
N SER A 57 4.40 -3.08 -33.62
CA SER A 57 3.91 -3.35 -34.96
C SER A 57 2.66 -2.53 -35.30
N VAL A 58 2.47 -2.24 -36.60
CA VAL A 58 1.28 -1.50 -37.07
C VAL A 58 0.00 -2.25 -36.67
N LYS A 59 0.01 -3.59 -36.82
CA LYS A 59 -1.12 -4.46 -36.47
C LYS A 59 -1.46 -4.39 -34.98
N ALA A 60 -0.44 -4.43 -34.10
CA ALA A 60 -0.62 -4.34 -32.65
C ALA A 60 -1.23 -2.99 -32.24
N LYS A 61 -0.72 -1.89 -32.79
CA LYS A 61 -1.22 -0.53 -32.50
C LYS A 61 -2.62 -0.29 -33.03
N SER A 62 -2.99 -0.87 -34.16
CA SER A 62 -4.32 -0.71 -34.76
C SER A 62 -5.34 -1.76 -34.28
N HIS A 63 -4.96 -2.66 -33.38
CA HIS A 63 -5.89 -3.63 -32.82
C HIS A 63 -7.01 -2.94 -32.03
N ALA A 64 -8.24 -3.46 -32.14
CA ALA A 64 -9.41 -2.83 -31.50
C ALA A 64 -9.32 -2.70 -29.98
N LEU A 65 -8.53 -3.55 -29.31
CA LEU A 65 -8.28 -3.50 -27.87
C LEU A 65 -7.05 -2.67 -27.50
N SER A 66 -6.31 -2.11 -28.47
CA SER A 66 -5.14 -1.29 -28.18
C SER A 66 -5.56 0.03 -27.53
N LEU A 67 -5.00 0.33 -26.35
CA LEU A 67 -5.22 1.55 -25.60
C LEU A 67 -4.07 2.55 -25.75
N GLY A 68 -3.03 2.18 -26.50
CA GLY A 68 -1.81 2.97 -26.64
C GLY A 68 -0.87 2.80 -25.45
N LEU A 69 -0.03 3.80 -25.20
CA LEU A 69 0.86 3.79 -24.03
C LEU A 69 0.03 3.91 -22.74
N THR A 70 0.29 3.04 -21.78
CA THR A 70 -0.45 2.98 -20.52
C THR A 70 -0.48 4.33 -19.80
N GLU A 71 0.68 4.98 -19.70
CA GLU A 71 0.81 6.25 -18.99
C GLU A 71 0.15 7.44 -19.72
N GLU A 72 -0.18 7.28 -21.02
CA GLU A 72 -0.90 8.27 -21.80
C GLU A 72 -2.43 8.08 -21.75
N ILE A 73 -2.93 7.03 -21.11
CA ILE A 73 -4.36 6.86 -20.87
C ILE A 73 -4.86 8.02 -20.00
N ASP A 74 -5.84 8.76 -20.46
CA ASP A 74 -6.34 10.00 -19.82
C ASP A 74 -6.64 9.85 -18.32
N TRP A 75 -7.14 8.68 -17.91
CA TRP A 75 -7.43 8.38 -16.52
C TRP A 75 -6.16 8.34 -15.66
N LEU A 76 -5.07 7.76 -16.15
CA LEU A 76 -3.78 7.68 -15.46
C LEU A 76 -3.01 9.01 -15.56
N LYS A 77 -2.97 9.58 -16.75
CA LYS A 77 -2.23 10.83 -17.04
C LYS A 77 -2.68 12.03 -16.19
N LYS A 78 -3.96 12.07 -15.81
CA LYS A 78 -4.54 13.16 -15.02
C LYS A 78 -4.39 12.98 -13.51
N GLN A 79 -3.85 11.87 -13.04
CA GLN A 79 -3.64 11.58 -11.64
C GLN A 79 -2.28 12.10 -11.14
N GLN A 80 -2.20 12.26 -9.81
CA GLN A 80 -0.95 12.51 -9.11
C GLN A 80 -0.70 11.31 -8.18
N ARG A 81 -0.12 10.25 -8.74
CA ARG A 81 0.09 9.00 -8.01
C ARG A 81 1.40 9.06 -7.24
N LEU A 82 1.33 9.23 -5.92
CA LEU A 82 2.44 9.16 -4.98
C LEU A 82 2.44 7.82 -4.22
N THR A 83 1.39 7.58 -3.45
CA THR A 83 1.27 6.34 -2.66
C THR A 83 1.04 5.12 -3.55
N PHE A 84 0.32 5.31 -4.65
CA PHE A 84 0.01 4.27 -5.65
C PHE A 84 0.98 4.25 -6.84
N ALA A 85 2.11 4.93 -6.78
CA ALA A 85 3.03 5.06 -7.92
C ALA A 85 3.47 3.70 -8.50
N ARG A 86 3.69 2.70 -7.67
CA ARG A 86 4.12 1.35 -8.08
C ARG A 86 2.99 0.36 -8.32
N VAL A 87 1.78 0.66 -7.82
CA VAL A 87 0.62 -0.23 -7.96
C VAL A 87 0.27 -0.43 -9.44
N GLY A 88 0.30 -1.69 -9.89
CA GLY A 88 0.14 -2.06 -11.29
C GLY A 88 1.39 -1.87 -12.15
N VAL A 89 2.51 -1.43 -11.55
CA VAL A 89 3.81 -1.27 -12.24
C VAL A 89 4.76 -2.40 -11.87
N THR A 90 4.92 -2.64 -10.57
CA THR A 90 5.83 -3.66 -10.03
C THR A 90 5.13 -5.00 -9.84
N ASP A 91 5.91 -6.07 -9.86
CA ASP A 91 5.48 -7.37 -9.37
C ASP A 91 5.34 -7.29 -7.83
N PRO A 92 4.13 -7.45 -7.29
CA PRO A 92 3.86 -7.21 -5.86
C PRO A 92 4.59 -8.17 -4.90
N VAL A 93 5.09 -9.30 -5.38
CA VAL A 93 5.80 -10.28 -4.55
C VAL A 93 7.31 -10.31 -4.83
N SER A 94 7.79 -9.49 -5.75
CA SER A 94 9.21 -9.35 -6.08
C SER A 94 9.85 -8.21 -5.29
N LEU A 95 10.68 -8.59 -4.30
CA LEU A 95 11.48 -7.61 -3.56
C LEU A 95 12.47 -6.87 -4.48
N ASP A 96 13.08 -7.58 -5.44
CA ASP A 96 14.05 -6.99 -6.36
C ASP A 96 13.40 -5.92 -7.25
N ASP A 97 12.17 -6.16 -7.70
CA ASP A 97 11.41 -5.19 -8.47
C ASP A 97 11.00 -3.98 -7.62
N TYR A 98 10.59 -4.19 -6.38
CA TYR A 98 10.34 -3.10 -5.44
C TYR A 98 11.59 -2.23 -5.22
N LEU A 99 12.76 -2.86 -5.06
CA LEU A 99 14.04 -2.15 -4.89
C LEU A 99 14.46 -1.40 -6.16
N ALA A 100 14.22 -1.96 -7.35
CA ALA A 100 14.48 -1.31 -8.63
C ALA A 100 13.61 -0.06 -8.86
N HIS A 101 12.45 0.01 -8.18
CA HIS A 101 11.52 1.13 -8.21
C HIS A 101 11.59 1.99 -6.93
N ASP A 102 12.79 2.25 -6.44
CA ASP A 102 13.08 3.13 -5.29
C ASP A 102 12.57 2.64 -3.92
N GLY A 103 12.24 1.37 -3.78
CA GLY A 103 11.79 0.77 -2.53
C GLY A 103 12.85 0.80 -1.42
N TYR A 104 12.39 0.83 -0.19
CA TYR A 104 13.19 0.86 1.04
C TYR A 104 14.18 2.04 1.19
N LYS A 105 14.07 3.07 0.36
CA LYS A 105 14.86 4.30 0.54
C LYS A 105 14.45 5.05 1.81
N GLY A 106 13.14 5.16 2.05
CA GLY A 106 12.60 5.78 3.25
C GLY A 106 13.06 5.08 4.53
N LEU A 107 13.03 3.74 4.57
CA LEU A 107 13.54 2.96 5.70
C LEU A 107 15.04 3.15 5.92
N LYS A 108 15.85 3.12 4.86
CA LYS A 108 17.30 3.36 4.96
C LYS A 108 17.63 4.74 5.52
N ASN A 109 16.81 5.75 5.21
CA ASN A 109 16.94 7.08 5.80
C ASN A 109 16.50 7.09 7.27
N ALA A 110 15.34 6.49 7.59
CA ALA A 110 14.81 6.39 8.94
C ALA A 110 15.78 5.68 9.91
N LEU A 111 16.53 4.69 9.44
CA LEU A 111 17.52 3.98 10.27
C LEU A 111 18.65 4.89 10.77
N LYS A 112 18.92 5.99 10.08
CA LYS A 112 19.92 7.00 10.45
C LYS A 112 19.38 8.09 11.40
N MET A 113 18.07 8.07 11.66
CA MET A 113 17.38 9.09 12.44
C MET A 113 17.03 8.58 13.84
N SER A 114 16.82 9.53 14.77
CA SER A 114 16.16 9.22 16.05
C SER A 114 14.66 9.02 15.84
N GLY A 115 14.01 8.30 16.76
CA GLY A 115 12.55 8.15 16.72
C GLY A 115 11.83 9.50 16.72
N ALA A 116 12.32 10.47 17.50
CA ALA A 116 11.78 11.82 17.56
C ALA A 116 11.88 12.56 16.21
N ASP A 117 13.00 12.42 15.49
CA ASP A 117 13.17 13.04 14.17
C ASP A 117 12.26 12.43 13.12
N ILE A 118 12.03 11.09 13.17
CA ILE A 118 11.07 10.42 12.31
C ILE A 118 9.66 10.95 12.58
N VAL A 119 9.25 11.02 13.87
CA VAL A 119 7.95 11.58 14.27
C VAL A 119 7.81 13.02 13.81
N LYS A 120 8.86 13.83 13.95
CA LYS A 120 8.89 15.21 13.49
C LYS A 120 8.68 15.30 11.95
N SER A 121 9.37 14.48 11.17
CA SER A 121 9.21 14.45 9.72
C SER A 121 7.77 14.12 9.30
N VAL A 122 7.14 13.14 9.96
CA VAL A 122 5.73 12.78 9.71
C VAL A 122 4.79 13.92 10.15
N THR A 123 5.10 14.63 11.22
CA THR A 123 4.32 15.78 11.68
C THR A 123 4.42 16.96 10.71
N ASP A 124 5.63 17.30 10.30
CA ASP A 124 5.90 18.42 9.39
C ASP A 124 5.30 18.19 7.99
N SER A 125 5.18 16.94 7.54
CA SER A 125 4.49 16.59 6.30
C SER A 125 2.99 16.91 6.32
N GLY A 126 2.41 17.12 7.48
CA GLY A 126 0.98 17.32 7.65
C GLY A 126 0.12 16.08 7.38
N LEU A 127 0.73 14.88 7.36
CA LEU A 127 0.00 13.64 7.10
C LEU A 127 -1.11 13.42 8.12
N ARG A 128 -2.32 13.24 7.60
CA ARG A 128 -3.52 12.90 8.37
C ARG A 128 -3.97 11.48 8.03
N GLY A 129 -4.67 10.83 8.97
CA GLY A 129 -5.21 9.49 8.76
C GLY A 129 -6.09 9.39 7.52
N ARG A 130 -5.89 8.33 6.75
CA ARG A 130 -6.61 8.03 5.50
C ARG A 130 -7.74 7.00 5.68
N GLY A 131 -8.04 6.62 6.92
CA GLY A 131 -9.14 5.71 7.27
C GLY A 131 -10.45 6.41 7.66
N GLY A 132 -10.66 7.66 7.25
CA GLY A 132 -11.91 8.42 7.46
C GLY A 132 -11.84 9.50 8.55
N ALA A 133 -11.27 9.23 9.73
CA ALA A 133 -11.23 10.18 10.85
C ALA A 133 -10.26 11.36 10.64
N ALA A 134 -9.32 11.24 9.72
CA ALA A 134 -8.34 12.29 9.39
C ALA A 134 -7.57 12.87 10.59
N PHE A 135 -7.32 12.08 11.63
CA PHE A 135 -6.53 12.52 12.78
C PHE A 135 -5.05 12.68 12.38
N PRO A 136 -4.32 13.71 12.83
CA PRO A 136 -2.91 13.92 12.49
C PRO A 136 -2.04 12.74 12.93
N THR A 137 -1.36 12.11 11.97
CA THR A 137 -0.57 10.89 12.20
C THR A 137 0.59 11.15 13.16
N GLY A 138 1.31 12.25 12.97
CA GLY A 138 2.45 12.61 13.83
C GLY A 138 2.07 12.82 15.30
N ILE A 139 0.89 13.38 15.59
CA ILE A 139 0.41 13.54 16.99
C ILE A 139 0.20 12.17 17.63
N LYS A 140 -0.44 11.23 16.93
CA LYS A 140 -0.63 9.86 17.43
C LYS A 140 0.71 9.17 17.71
N TRP A 141 1.66 9.28 16.80
CA TRP A 141 2.99 8.69 16.96
C TRP A 141 3.78 9.34 18.12
N ASN A 142 3.72 10.66 18.23
CA ASN A 142 4.38 11.37 19.32
C ASN A 142 3.86 10.94 20.71
N THR A 143 2.55 10.70 20.84
CA THR A 143 1.96 10.18 22.08
C THR A 143 2.54 8.82 22.44
N VAL A 144 2.60 7.87 21.47
CA VAL A 144 3.15 6.53 21.71
C VAL A 144 4.66 6.58 21.96
N LEU A 145 5.41 7.46 21.27
CA LEU A 145 6.84 7.67 21.53
C LEU A 145 7.09 8.07 22.97
N GLY A 146 6.29 9.00 23.51
CA GLY A 146 6.42 9.52 24.88
C GLY A 146 6.04 8.52 25.98
N CYS A 147 5.30 7.45 25.68
CA CYS A 147 4.93 6.45 26.67
C CYS A 147 6.14 5.60 27.08
N GLN A 148 6.28 5.38 28.40
CA GLN A 148 7.24 4.41 28.94
C GLN A 148 6.55 3.03 29.03
N SER A 149 7.10 2.04 28.35
CA SER A 149 6.56 0.68 28.32
C SER A 149 7.65 -0.31 27.89
N ASP A 150 7.58 -1.52 28.39
CA ASP A 150 8.43 -2.65 27.98
C ASP A 150 8.14 -3.11 26.56
N GLN A 151 6.90 -2.94 26.10
CA GLN A 151 6.45 -3.28 24.75
C GLN A 151 5.53 -2.20 24.20
N LYS A 152 5.67 -1.92 22.90
CA LYS A 152 4.77 -1.08 22.11
C LYS A 152 4.41 -1.82 20.82
N TYR A 153 3.27 -1.49 20.23
CA TYR A 153 2.77 -2.15 19.02
C TYR A 153 2.45 -1.17 17.90
N ILE A 154 2.64 -1.64 16.67
CA ILE A 154 2.10 -1.02 15.46
C ILE A 154 0.99 -1.92 14.92
N VAL A 155 -0.22 -1.39 14.80
CA VAL A 155 -1.35 -2.10 14.24
C VAL A 155 -1.82 -1.37 12.98
N CYS A 156 -1.74 -2.06 11.86
CA CYS A 156 -2.35 -1.61 10.61
C CYS A 156 -3.82 -2.02 10.61
N ASN A 157 -4.72 -1.04 10.59
CA ASN A 157 -6.12 -1.29 10.34
C ASN A 157 -6.34 -1.49 8.83
N ALA A 158 -6.46 -2.75 8.44
CA ALA A 158 -6.75 -3.21 7.09
C ALA A 158 -8.15 -3.86 6.99
N ASP A 159 -9.05 -3.47 7.90
CA ASP A 159 -10.46 -3.84 7.87
C ASP A 159 -11.26 -2.80 7.07
N GLU A 160 -10.97 -2.70 5.78
CA GLU A 160 -11.63 -1.78 4.84
C GLU A 160 -13.11 -2.17 4.65
N GLY A 161 -13.94 -1.88 5.67
CA GLY A 161 -15.30 -2.41 5.81
C GLY A 161 -16.36 -1.70 4.96
N ASP A 162 -16.15 -0.45 4.57
CA ASP A 162 -17.12 0.32 3.80
C ASP A 162 -17.29 -0.24 2.39
N SER A 163 -18.53 -0.55 2.01
CA SER A 163 -18.87 -1.12 0.71
C SER A 163 -18.44 -0.20 -0.44
N GLY A 164 -17.77 -0.78 -1.44
CA GLY A 164 -17.32 -0.05 -2.61
C GLY A 164 -15.96 0.65 -2.42
N THR A 165 -15.34 0.57 -1.24
CA THR A 165 -13.97 1.03 -0.99
C THR A 165 -13.00 -0.11 -1.28
N PHE A 166 -11.96 0.13 -2.09
CA PHE A 166 -10.95 -0.86 -2.47
C PHE A 166 -9.55 -0.26 -2.54
N SER A 167 -9.32 0.86 -1.88
CA SER A 167 -8.04 1.57 -1.95
C SER A 167 -6.95 0.89 -1.12
N ASP A 168 -7.27 0.46 0.10
CA ASP A 168 -6.36 -0.33 0.93
C ASP A 168 -6.01 -1.66 0.27
N ARG A 169 -7.03 -2.33 -0.31
CA ARG A 169 -6.87 -3.57 -1.07
C ARG A 169 -5.86 -3.42 -2.19
N MET A 170 -5.95 -2.34 -2.99
CA MET A 170 -5.05 -2.12 -4.11
C MET A 170 -3.59 -1.99 -3.68
N ILE A 171 -3.30 -1.35 -2.54
CA ILE A 171 -1.96 -1.31 -1.96
C ILE A 171 -1.52 -2.71 -1.53
N MET A 172 -2.36 -3.42 -0.78
CA MET A 172 -2.00 -4.73 -0.23
C MET A 172 -1.80 -5.81 -1.29
N GLU A 173 -2.52 -5.71 -2.41
CA GLU A 173 -2.39 -6.64 -3.54
C GLU A 173 -1.36 -6.20 -4.58
N GLY A 174 -1.11 -4.90 -4.73
CA GLY A 174 -0.30 -4.34 -5.81
C GLY A 174 1.06 -3.76 -5.43
N ASP A 175 1.25 -3.38 -4.16
CA ASP A 175 2.52 -2.90 -3.60
C ASP A 175 2.59 -3.17 -2.08
N PRO A 176 2.56 -4.45 -1.64
CA PRO A 176 2.57 -4.78 -0.22
C PRO A 176 3.86 -4.34 0.49
N PHE A 177 4.97 -4.22 -0.22
CA PHE A 177 6.25 -3.79 0.37
C PHE A 177 6.22 -2.36 0.86
N VAL A 178 5.47 -1.45 0.23
CA VAL A 178 5.36 -0.06 0.72
C VAL A 178 4.68 0.00 2.09
N LEU A 179 3.69 -0.86 2.33
CA LEU A 179 3.04 -0.99 3.63
C LEU A 179 4.01 -1.56 4.68
N ILE A 180 4.75 -2.63 4.33
CA ILE A 180 5.76 -3.25 5.20
C ILE A 180 6.83 -2.24 5.58
N GLU A 181 7.34 -1.47 4.62
CA GLU A 181 8.30 -0.40 4.85
C GLU A 181 7.75 0.67 5.79
N GLY A 182 6.52 1.16 5.54
CA GLY A 182 5.87 2.17 6.36
C GLY A 182 5.62 1.71 7.80
N MET A 183 5.22 0.45 8.00
CA MET A 183 5.05 -0.14 9.33
C MET A 183 6.37 -0.29 10.07
N THR A 184 7.43 -0.68 9.36
CA THR A 184 8.78 -0.79 9.95
C THR A 184 9.27 0.58 10.40
N ILE A 185 9.11 1.62 9.57
CA ILE A 185 9.45 3.01 9.94
C ILE A 185 8.65 3.46 11.17
N ALA A 186 7.35 3.16 11.22
CA ALA A 186 6.51 3.47 12.38
C ALA A 186 7.02 2.78 13.66
N GLY A 187 7.42 1.51 13.55
CA GLY A 187 8.05 0.77 14.65
C GLY A 187 9.31 1.45 15.17
N LEU A 188 10.22 1.82 14.25
CA LEU A 188 11.45 2.54 14.58
C LEU A 188 11.17 3.90 15.23
N ALA A 189 10.13 4.62 14.76
CA ALA A 189 9.77 5.94 15.25
C ALA A 189 9.33 5.93 16.71
N VAL A 190 8.53 4.95 17.14
CA VAL A 190 7.94 4.92 18.46
C VAL A 190 8.59 3.91 19.42
N GLY A 191 9.55 3.12 18.94
CA GLY A 191 10.21 2.06 19.70
C GLY A 191 9.36 0.79 19.84
N ALA A 192 8.45 0.54 18.89
CA ALA A 192 7.69 -0.72 18.84
C ALA A 192 8.52 -1.81 18.16
N THR A 193 8.44 -3.03 18.67
CA THR A 193 9.18 -4.20 18.14
C THR A 193 8.29 -5.21 17.44
N GLN A 194 6.98 -5.05 17.52
CA GLN A 194 6.00 -5.95 16.92
C GLN A 194 4.91 -5.16 16.19
N GLY A 195 4.61 -5.57 14.95
CA GLY A 195 3.52 -5.07 14.14
C GLY A 195 2.52 -6.16 13.76
N TYR A 196 1.26 -5.76 13.60
CA TYR A 196 0.18 -6.62 13.09
C TYR A 196 -0.58 -5.91 11.98
N ILE A 197 -0.82 -6.61 10.88
CA ILE A 197 -1.77 -6.19 9.84
C ILE A 197 -3.07 -6.92 10.11
N TYR A 198 -4.08 -6.20 10.60
CA TYR A 198 -5.42 -6.74 10.83
C TYR A 198 -6.20 -6.67 9.52
N LEU A 199 -6.18 -7.78 8.78
CA LEU A 199 -6.71 -7.87 7.42
C LEU A 199 -8.13 -8.45 7.44
N ARG A 200 -9.08 -7.76 6.79
CA ARG A 200 -10.42 -8.30 6.62
C ARG A 200 -10.43 -9.64 5.87
N SER A 201 -11.35 -10.53 6.25
CA SER A 201 -11.42 -11.90 5.72
C SER A 201 -11.74 -11.99 4.21
N GLU A 202 -12.37 -10.95 3.66
CA GLU A 202 -12.86 -10.90 2.28
C GLU A 202 -11.76 -10.56 1.25
N TYR A 203 -10.51 -10.35 1.70
CA TYR A 203 -9.36 -10.07 0.83
C TYR A 203 -8.34 -11.22 0.80
N PRO A 204 -8.71 -12.40 0.23
CA PRO A 204 -7.81 -13.57 0.23
C PRO A 204 -6.54 -13.35 -0.60
N HIS A 205 -6.60 -12.57 -1.67
CA HIS A 205 -5.43 -12.27 -2.50
C HIS A 205 -4.45 -11.34 -1.79
N ALA A 206 -4.94 -10.35 -1.03
CA ALA A 206 -4.12 -9.51 -0.19
C ALA A 206 -3.40 -10.32 0.91
N LEU A 207 -4.09 -11.33 1.49
CA LEU A 207 -3.47 -12.23 2.48
C LEU A 207 -2.26 -12.96 1.90
N VAL A 208 -2.38 -13.48 0.68
CA VAL A 208 -1.28 -14.19 -0.01
C VAL A 208 -0.14 -13.22 -0.30
N ALA A 209 -0.41 -12.10 -0.96
CA ALA A 209 0.61 -11.11 -1.34
C ALA A 209 1.38 -10.57 -0.12
N LEU A 210 0.67 -10.23 0.96
CA LEU A 210 1.29 -9.74 2.20
C LEU A 210 2.19 -10.79 2.85
N ASN A 211 1.74 -12.06 2.95
CA ASN A 211 2.55 -13.11 3.55
C ASN A 211 3.82 -13.41 2.73
N GLU A 212 3.71 -13.44 1.40
CA GLU A 212 4.86 -13.63 0.50
C GLU A 212 5.85 -12.47 0.61
N ALA A 213 5.35 -11.24 0.61
CA ALA A 213 6.18 -10.03 0.76
C ALA A 213 6.86 -9.96 2.14
N ILE A 214 6.15 -10.30 3.23
CA ILE A 214 6.73 -10.38 4.59
C ILE A 214 7.82 -11.46 4.64
N ALA A 215 7.59 -12.62 4.04
CA ALA A 215 8.59 -13.69 3.99
C ALA A 215 9.85 -13.25 3.22
N ALA A 216 9.68 -12.58 2.07
CA ALA A 216 10.79 -12.02 1.29
C ALA A 216 11.55 -10.93 2.07
N ALA A 217 10.84 -10.02 2.74
CA ALA A 217 11.43 -8.97 3.57
C ALA A 217 12.22 -9.54 4.76
N ASN A 218 11.68 -10.56 5.45
CA ASN A 218 12.40 -11.26 6.52
C ASN A 218 13.68 -11.93 5.99
N LYS A 219 13.58 -12.67 4.89
CA LYS A 219 14.74 -13.36 4.27
C LYS A 219 15.86 -12.39 3.90
N ALA A 220 15.51 -11.19 3.44
CA ALA A 220 16.46 -10.16 3.03
C ALA A 220 16.88 -9.21 4.18
N GLY A 221 16.41 -9.43 5.41
CA GLY A 221 16.80 -8.67 6.59
C GLY A 221 16.13 -7.30 6.73
N TYR A 222 15.04 -7.03 6.01
CA TYR A 222 14.25 -5.80 6.18
C TYR A 222 13.29 -5.86 7.37
N LEU A 223 13.11 -7.05 7.96
CA LEU A 223 12.37 -7.35 9.18
C LEU A 223 13.20 -8.27 10.08
N GLY A 224 12.78 -8.46 11.33
CA GLY A 224 13.38 -9.41 12.27
C GLY A 224 14.12 -8.74 13.43
N ASP A 225 15.06 -9.46 14.03
CA ASP A 225 15.76 -9.00 15.24
C ASP A 225 16.77 -7.88 15.01
N SER A 226 17.17 -7.66 13.76
CA SER A 226 18.10 -6.58 13.39
C SER A 226 17.83 -6.10 11.97
N VAL A 227 16.91 -5.13 11.84
CA VAL A 227 16.52 -4.54 10.55
C VAL A 227 17.75 -3.97 9.86
N LEU A 228 18.11 -4.53 8.71
CA LEU A 228 19.30 -4.17 7.91
C LEU A 228 20.60 -4.09 8.72
N GLY A 229 20.74 -4.97 9.72
CA GLY A 229 21.94 -5.00 10.57
C GLY A 229 22.06 -3.86 11.58
N SER A 230 21.02 -3.06 11.77
CA SER A 230 21.03 -1.87 12.63
C SER A 230 20.97 -2.15 14.14
N GLY A 231 20.73 -3.40 14.54
CA GLY A 231 20.42 -3.76 15.94
C GLY A 231 19.01 -3.37 16.39
N LYS A 232 18.22 -2.70 15.54
CA LYS A 232 16.83 -2.36 15.82
C LYS A 232 15.93 -3.50 15.36
N LYS A 233 15.02 -3.94 16.24
CA LYS A 233 14.13 -5.07 16.03
C LYS A 233 12.75 -4.63 15.55
N PHE A 234 12.21 -5.32 14.54
CA PHE A 234 10.80 -5.18 14.17
C PHE A 234 10.30 -6.46 13.50
N HIS A 235 9.27 -7.08 14.07
CA HIS A 235 8.56 -8.22 13.51
C HIS A 235 7.19 -7.81 13.02
N LEU A 236 6.71 -8.47 11.97
CA LEU A 236 5.43 -8.16 11.34
C LEU A 236 4.68 -9.44 10.99
N GLU A 237 3.39 -9.46 11.32
CA GLU A 237 2.49 -10.57 11.03
C GLU A 237 1.16 -10.08 10.46
N VAL A 238 0.57 -10.90 9.57
CA VAL A 238 -0.83 -10.70 9.14
C VAL A 238 -1.75 -11.50 10.05
N ARG A 239 -2.79 -10.84 10.55
CA ARG A 239 -3.88 -11.45 11.31
C ARG A 239 -5.18 -11.29 10.53
N ARG A 240 -5.71 -12.41 10.04
CA ARG A 240 -6.99 -12.42 9.31
C ARG A 240 -8.13 -12.20 10.29
N ALA A 241 -8.96 -11.17 10.02
CA ALA A 241 -10.16 -10.86 10.77
C ALA A 241 -11.25 -11.93 10.59
N ALA A 242 -12.25 -11.89 11.46
CA ALA A 242 -13.40 -12.79 11.42
C ALA A 242 -14.57 -12.29 10.54
N GLY A 243 -14.44 -11.15 9.85
CA GLY A 243 -15.42 -10.61 8.92
C GLY A 243 -16.52 -9.76 9.59
N ALA A 244 -16.19 -9.09 10.70
CA ALA A 244 -17.13 -8.20 11.39
C ALA A 244 -16.82 -6.73 11.09
N TYR A 245 -17.76 -5.99 10.46
CA TYR A 245 -17.61 -4.56 10.13
C TYR A 245 -17.21 -3.70 11.33
N VAL A 246 -17.74 -4.00 12.53
CA VAL A 246 -17.42 -3.26 13.76
C VAL A 246 -15.93 -3.25 14.07
N CYS A 247 -15.15 -4.25 13.61
CA CYS A 247 -13.72 -4.33 13.82
C CYS A 247 -12.92 -3.35 12.92
N GLY A 248 -13.56 -2.57 12.07
CA GLY A 248 -13.00 -1.36 11.47
C GLY A 248 -12.80 -0.22 12.47
N GLU A 249 -13.55 -0.21 13.60
CA GLU A 249 -13.26 0.69 14.71
C GLU A 249 -12.03 0.22 15.48
N GLU A 250 -11.10 1.14 15.77
CA GLU A 250 -9.76 0.81 16.28
C GLU A 250 -9.75 -0.02 17.57
N THR A 251 -10.70 0.20 18.50
CA THR A 251 -10.73 -0.53 19.77
C THR A 251 -11.40 -1.90 19.65
N SER A 252 -12.42 -2.02 18.81
CA SER A 252 -13.02 -3.33 18.47
C SER A 252 -12.03 -4.22 17.73
N LEU A 253 -11.21 -3.63 16.85
CA LEU A 253 -10.09 -4.31 16.19
C LEU A 253 -9.11 -4.87 17.22
N LEU A 254 -8.73 -4.07 18.23
CA LEU A 254 -7.81 -4.50 19.28
C LEU A 254 -8.40 -5.64 20.13
N GLU A 255 -9.69 -5.57 20.49
CA GLU A 255 -10.38 -6.67 21.18
C GLU A 255 -10.31 -7.97 20.35
N SER A 256 -10.56 -7.87 19.04
CA SER A 256 -10.48 -9.02 18.14
C SER A 256 -9.06 -9.59 18.02
N LEU A 257 -8.04 -8.73 17.95
CA LEU A 257 -6.62 -9.17 17.98
C LEU A 257 -6.25 -9.90 19.29
N GLU A 258 -6.88 -9.51 20.40
CA GLU A 258 -6.72 -10.16 21.70
C GLU A 258 -7.51 -11.47 21.84
N GLY A 259 -8.21 -11.90 20.77
CA GLY A 259 -9.02 -13.13 20.77
C GLY A 259 -10.36 -12.99 21.49
N LYS A 260 -10.81 -11.75 21.69
CA LYS A 260 -12.09 -11.42 22.34
C LYS A 260 -13.14 -11.08 21.28
N ARG A 261 -14.39 -10.97 21.70
CA ARG A 261 -15.45 -10.40 20.88
C ARG A 261 -15.14 -8.94 20.54
N GLY A 262 -15.31 -8.53 19.28
CA GLY A 262 -15.11 -7.16 18.83
C GLY A 262 -16.15 -6.22 19.44
N LEU A 263 -15.78 -5.57 20.53
CA LEU A 263 -16.60 -4.58 21.24
C LEU A 263 -15.79 -3.28 21.36
N VAL A 264 -16.46 -2.15 21.24
CA VAL A 264 -15.84 -0.83 21.40
C VAL A 264 -15.45 -0.62 22.88
N ARG A 265 -14.23 -0.15 23.10
CA ARG A 265 -13.74 0.25 24.42
C ARG A 265 -14.12 1.70 24.70
N PHE A 266 -14.30 2.04 25.98
CA PHE A 266 -14.41 3.44 26.39
C PHE A 266 -13.10 4.18 26.15
N LYS A 267 -13.20 5.44 25.75
CA LYS A 267 -12.08 6.36 25.60
C LYS A 267 -12.34 7.60 26.46
N PRO A 268 -11.40 8.11 27.28
CA PRO A 268 -10.06 7.58 27.53
C PRO A 268 -10.04 6.28 28.36
N PRO A 269 -8.93 5.50 28.35
CA PRO A 269 -7.66 5.80 27.68
C PRO A 269 -7.71 5.59 26.14
N LEU A 270 -6.90 6.35 25.42
CA LEU A 270 -6.73 6.15 23.98
C LEU A 270 -5.81 4.95 23.72
N PRO A 271 -5.94 4.23 22.59
CA PRO A 271 -5.04 3.13 22.22
C PRO A 271 -3.57 3.51 22.17
N ALA A 272 -3.26 4.78 21.91
CA ALA A 272 -1.91 5.32 21.97
C ALA A 272 -1.26 5.21 23.36
N ILE A 273 -2.06 5.10 24.41
CA ILE A 273 -1.62 4.96 25.81
C ILE A 273 -1.86 3.52 26.28
N GLU A 274 -3.05 2.98 26.04
CA GLU A 274 -3.48 1.65 26.47
C GLU A 274 -4.27 0.96 25.34
N GLY A 275 -3.52 0.31 24.44
CA GLY A 275 -4.04 -0.36 23.25
C GLY A 275 -3.99 -1.88 23.34
N LEU A 276 -3.28 -2.52 22.41
CA LEU A 276 -3.15 -3.98 22.31
C LEU A 276 -2.49 -4.55 23.58
N PHE A 277 -3.15 -5.51 24.22
CA PHE A 277 -2.72 -6.12 25.49
C PHE A 277 -2.42 -5.08 26.58
N GLY A 278 -3.14 -3.97 26.60
CA GLY A 278 -2.92 -2.88 27.56
C GLY A 278 -1.62 -2.07 27.35
N LYS A 279 -0.98 -2.22 26.18
CA LYS A 279 0.29 -1.56 25.85
C LYS A 279 0.08 -0.40 24.87
N PRO A 280 0.96 0.64 24.89
CA PRO A 280 0.88 1.73 23.93
C PRO A 280 0.90 1.21 22.49
N THR A 281 -0.09 1.61 21.70
CA THR A 281 -0.30 1.08 20.35
C THR A 281 -0.59 2.19 19.35
N VAL A 282 0.17 2.21 18.26
CA VAL A 282 -0.20 2.98 17.07
C VAL A 282 -1.20 2.18 16.26
N VAL A 283 -2.40 2.69 16.05
CA VAL A 283 -3.35 2.14 15.07
C VAL A 283 -3.47 3.12 13.91
N ASN A 284 -3.05 2.71 12.72
CA ASN A 284 -3.19 3.51 11.49
C ASN A 284 -3.77 2.65 10.36
N ASN A 285 -4.48 3.30 9.43
CA ASN A 285 -4.97 2.72 8.20
C ASN A 285 -3.81 2.39 7.23
N VAL A 286 -4.03 1.48 6.27
CA VAL A 286 -3.05 1.02 5.26
C VAL A 286 -2.42 2.19 4.51
N ILE A 287 -3.22 3.07 3.91
CA ILE A 287 -2.72 4.17 3.07
C ILE A 287 -1.92 5.18 3.90
N SER A 288 -2.33 5.43 5.15
CA SER A 288 -1.56 6.30 6.05
C SER A 288 -0.15 5.77 6.27
N LEU A 289 0.00 4.45 6.51
CA LEU A 289 1.30 3.81 6.67
C LEU A 289 2.08 3.75 5.36
N ALA A 290 1.43 3.42 4.24
CA ALA A 290 2.04 3.36 2.91
C ALA A 290 2.56 4.73 2.40
N THR A 291 2.04 5.84 2.92
CA THR A 291 2.52 7.19 2.58
C THR A 291 3.84 7.54 3.30
N VAL A 292 4.13 6.92 4.44
CA VAL A 292 5.30 7.26 5.27
C VAL A 292 6.64 7.07 4.55
N PRO A 293 6.88 6.00 3.77
CA PRO A 293 8.15 5.83 3.04
C PRO A 293 8.49 7.02 2.14
N ILE A 294 7.50 7.61 1.48
CA ILE A 294 7.69 8.77 0.60
C ILE A 294 8.16 9.99 1.40
N ILE A 295 7.58 10.21 2.58
CA ILE A 295 7.94 11.31 3.48
C ILE A 295 9.40 11.17 3.92
N LEU A 296 9.84 9.96 4.23
CA LEU A 296 11.21 9.70 4.68
C LEU A 296 12.24 9.63 3.54
N ASP A 297 11.80 9.34 2.31
CA ASP A 297 12.65 9.35 1.12
C ASP A 297 12.81 10.76 0.54
N LYS A 298 11.69 11.46 0.27
CA LYS A 298 11.66 12.74 -0.43
C LYS A 298 11.67 13.96 0.48
N GLY A 299 11.44 13.75 1.77
CA GLY A 299 11.30 14.81 2.78
C GLY A 299 9.86 15.24 3.04
N ALA A 300 9.63 15.79 4.22
CA ALA A 300 8.31 16.22 4.68
C ALA A 300 7.69 17.29 3.76
N GLN A 301 8.49 18.26 3.32
CA GLN A 301 8.03 19.35 2.46
C GLN A 301 7.54 18.84 1.10
N TYR A 302 8.23 17.86 0.50
CA TYR A 302 7.78 17.26 -0.77
C TYR A 302 6.35 16.72 -0.67
N SER A 303 6.02 16.02 0.41
CA SER A 303 4.66 15.54 0.65
C SER A 303 3.68 16.68 0.97
N ALA A 304 4.11 17.68 1.73
CA ALA A 304 3.30 18.83 2.12
C ALA A 304 2.99 19.79 0.97
N ASP A 305 3.75 19.75 -0.12
CA ASP A 305 3.52 20.58 -1.32
C ASP A 305 2.30 20.12 -2.13
N TYR A 306 1.84 18.88 -1.91
CA TYR A 306 0.58 18.38 -2.47
C TYR A 306 -0.59 18.70 -1.55
N GLY A 307 -1.78 18.89 -2.16
CA GLY A 307 -3.00 19.19 -1.42
C GLY A 307 -3.12 20.63 -0.97
N MET A 308 -4.17 20.92 -0.22
CA MET A 308 -4.54 22.28 0.18
C MET A 308 -4.81 22.40 1.68
N GLY A 309 -4.44 23.55 2.27
CA GLY A 309 -4.75 23.88 3.64
C GLY A 309 -4.28 22.82 4.62
N ARG A 310 -5.21 22.19 5.35
CA ARG A 310 -4.94 21.11 6.31
C ARG A 310 -4.92 19.72 5.69
N SER A 311 -5.30 19.57 4.42
CA SER A 311 -5.34 18.32 3.66
C SER A 311 -4.08 18.22 2.80
N ARG A 312 -3.01 17.67 3.35
CA ARG A 312 -1.71 17.57 2.70
C ARG A 312 -1.47 16.17 2.14
N GLY A 313 -0.60 16.09 1.13
CA GLY A 313 -0.33 14.88 0.38
C GLY A 313 -1.44 14.57 -0.62
N THR A 314 -1.41 13.36 -1.16
CA THR A 314 -2.44 12.84 -2.05
C THR A 314 -3.48 12.00 -1.30
N LEU A 315 -4.62 11.81 -1.93
CA LEU A 315 -5.71 11.00 -1.41
C LEU A 315 -6.27 10.10 -2.53
N PRO A 316 -6.41 8.78 -2.30
CA PRO A 316 -7.16 7.93 -3.22
C PRO A 316 -8.65 8.19 -3.08
N ILE A 317 -9.34 8.26 -4.21
CA ILE A 317 -10.78 8.44 -4.28
C ILE A 317 -11.36 7.32 -5.13
N GLN A 318 -12.26 6.55 -4.54
CA GLN A 318 -13.04 5.53 -5.24
C GLN A 318 -14.26 6.18 -5.89
N LEU A 319 -14.34 6.08 -7.20
CA LEU A 319 -15.49 6.57 -7.98
C LEU A 319 -16.45 5.41 -8.27
N ALA A 320 -17.69 5.55 -7.85
CA ALA A 320 -18.73 4.54 -8.06
C ALA A 320 -20.12 5.19 -8.21
N GLY A 321 -21.13 4.39 -8.52
CA GLY A 321 -22.53 4.84 -8.64
C GLY A 321 -22.94 5.20 -10.06
N ASN A 322 -23.76 6.24 -10.23
CA ASN A 322 -24.33 6.62 -11.52
C ASN A 322 -23.34 7.46 -12.35
N ILE A 323 -22.24 6.84 -12.75
CA ILE A 323 -21.17 7.43 -13.54
C ILE A 323 -20.79 6.52 -14.72
N LYS A 324 -20.20 7.10 -15.76
CA LYS A 324 -19.84 6.35 -16.97
C LYS A 324 -18.72 5.34 -16.72
N HIS A 325 -17.71 5.72 -15.97
CA HIS A 325 -16.54 4.90 -15.63
C HIS A 325 -16.28 4.99 -14.14
N GLY A 326 -16.39 3.87 -13.45
CA GLY A 326 -16.00 3.73 -12.06
C GLY A 326 -14.57 3.27 -11.93
N GLY A 327 -13.91 3.61 -10.84
CA GLY A 327 -12.55 3.18 -10.60
C GLY A 327 -11.91 3.94 -9.46
N LEU A 328 -10.60 3.79 -9.29
CA LEU A 328 -9.83 4.49 -8.28
C LEU A 328 -8.89 5.50 -8.91
N VAL A 329 -8.85 6.70 -8.36
CA VAL A 329 -7.90 7.77 -8.72
C VAL A 329 -7.16 8.25 -7.49
N GLU A 330 -5.90 8.66 -7.66
CA GLU A 330 -5.13 9.34 -6.63
C GLU A 330 -4.90 10.80 -7.05
N LEU A 331 -5.30 11.73 -6.22
CA LEU A 331 -5.26 13.17 -6.46
C LEU A 331 -4.70 13.92 -5.25
N ALA A 332 -4.13 15.10 -5.50
CA ALA A 332 -3.72 16.06 -4.47
C ALA A 332 -4.88 16.91 -3.97
#